data_732e94f9c92cfbcd0261b168109dfe0d
#
_entry.id   732e94f9c92cfbcd0261b168109dfe0d
#
_cell.length_a   1.000
_cell.length_b   1.000
_cell.length_c   1.000
_cell.angle_alpha   90.00
_cell.angle_beta   90.00
_cell.angle_gamma   90.00
#
_symmetry.space_group_name_H-M   'P 1'
#
loop_
_entity.id
_entity.type
_entity.pdbx_description
1 polymer ?
#
loop_
_entity_poly.entity_id
_entity_poly.type
_entity_poly.pdbx_seq_one_letter_code
_entity_poly.pdbx_strand_id
1 'polypeptide(L)' 'MDKKAKKRLEVARQRLTKLRKQLAGAKQQLDDPDEVVRLEREIQDVEAQIDKLKQS' A
#
# COMPACT_ATOMS: atom_id res chain seq x y z
N MET A 1 4.02 -1.86 21.72
CA MET A 1 3.89 -0.84 20.66
C MET A 1 3.51 0.49 21.27
N ASP A 2 4.24 1.54 20.93
CA ASP A 2 3.81 2.85 21.40
C ASP A 2 2.68 3.39 20.53
N LYS A 3 2.06 4.49 20.98
CA LYS A 3 0.91 5.06 20.29
C LYS A 3 1.25 5.54 18.87
N LYS A 4 2.47 6.03 18.68
CA LYS A 4 2.89 6.52 17.37
C LYS A 4 3.03 5.39 16.36
N ALA A 5 3.60 4.28 16.76
CA ALA A 5 3.75 3.13 15.88
C ALA A 5 2.39 2.55 15.51
N LYS A 6 1.47 2.49 16.46
CA LYS A 6 0.12 1.99 16.20
C LYS A 6 -0.61 2.88 15.20
N LYS A 7 -0.49 4.19 15.36
CA LYS A 7 -1.14 5.14 14.46
C LYS A 7 -0.56 5.05 13.06
N ARG A 8 0.77 4.92 12.95
CA ARG A 8 1.43 4.76 11.65
C ARG A 8 0.99 3.48 10.96
N LEU A 9 0.86 2.40 11.72
CA LEU A 9 0.41 1.13 11.19
C LEU A 9 -1.02 1.25 10.61
N GLU A 10 -1.90 1.93 11.33
CA GLU A 10 -3.27 2.14 10.89
C GLU A 10 -3.32 2.95 9.60
N VAL A 11 -2.56 4.04 9.53
CA VAL A 11 -2.49 4.88 8.33
C VAL A 11 -1.95 4.08 7.15
N ALA A 12 -0.90 3.27 7.39
CA ALA A 12 -0.32 2.45 6.33
C ALA A 12 -1.32 1.42 5.81
N ARG A 13 -2.11 0.82 6.69
CA ARG A 13 -3.14 -0.13 6.28
C ARG A 13 -4.23 0.52 5.43
N GLN A 14 -4.65 1.72 5.80
CA GLN A 14 -5.63 2.46 5.02
C GLN A 14 -5.08 2.80 3.64
N ARG A 15 -3.83 3.22 3.59
CA ARG A 15 -3.16 3.52 2.33
C ARG A 15 -3.08 2.28 1.44
N LEU A 16 -2.74 1.14 2.04
CA LEU A 16 -2.67 -0.13 1.31
C LEU A 16 -4.02 -0.49 0.69
N THR A 17 -5.10 -0.32 1.44
CA THR A 17 -6.44 -0.59 0.95
C THR A 17 -6.77 0.27 -0.27
N LYS A 18 -6.44 1.56 -0.20
CA LYS A 18 -6.67 2.47 -1.33
C LYS A 18 -5.86 2.06 -2.55
N LEU A 19 -4.59 1.73 -2.35
CA LEU A 19 -3.71 1.33 -3.45
C LEU A 19 -4.22 0.07 -4.13
N ARG A 20 -4.71 -0.90 -3.35
CA ARG A 20 -5.25 -2.13 -3.91
C ARG A 20 -6.49 -1.87 -4.75
N LYS A 21 -7.35 -0.97 -4.32
CA LYS A 21 -8.52 -0.58 -5.10
C LYS A 21 -8.12 0.09 -6.40
N GLN A 22 -7.15 1.00 -6.33
CA GLN A 22 -6.65 1.67 -7.52
C GLN A 22 -6.02 0.69 -8.50
N LEU A 23 -5.27 -0.28 -7.97
CA LEU A 23 -4.65 -1.29 -8.81
C LEU A 23 -5.70 -2.15 -9.53
N ALA A 24 -6.75 -2.55 -8.82
CA ALA A 24 -7.81 -3.34 -9.42
C ALA A 24 -8.48 -2.57 -10.57
N GLY A 25 -8.73 -1.27 -10.37
CA GLY A 25 -9.30 -0.43 -11.43
C GLY A 25 -8.35 -0.27 -12.60
N ALA A 26 -7.07 -0.06 -12.33
CA ALA A 26 -6.08 0.11 -13.40
C ALA A 26 -5.92 -1.16 -14.23
N LYS A 27 -5.98 -2.33 -13.58
CA LYS A 27 -5.90 -3.61 -14.31
C LYS A 27 -7.09 -3.82 -15.25
N GLN A 28 -8.25 -3.32 -14.88
CA GLN A 28 -9.43 -3.44 -15.72
C GLN A 28 -9.37 -2.56 -16.95
N GLN A 29 -8.73 -1.40 -16.85
CA GLN A 29 -8.73 -0.44 -17.95
C GLN A 29 -7.69 -0.72 -19.03
N LEU A 30 -6.61 -1.39 -18.71
CA LEU A 30 -5.55 -1.82 -19.65
C LEU A 30 -4.93 -0.70 -20.49
N ASP A 31 -5.30 0.55 -20.24
CA ASP A 31 -4.83 1.67 -21.08
C ASP A 31 -3.42 2.14 -20.70
N ASP A 32 -2.99 1.85 -19.48
CA ASP A 32 -1.69 2.34 -19.00
C ASP A 32 -1.01 1.27 -18.15
N PRO A 33 -0.23 0.37 -18.78
CA PRO A 33 0.47 -0.67 -18.04
C PRO A 33 1.52 -0.12 -17.06
N ASP A 34 2.06 1.08 -17.33
CA ASP A 34 3.02 1.70 -16.43
C ASP A 34 2.37 2.07 -15.10
N GLU A 35 1.11 2.48 -15.13
CA GLU A 35 0.37 2.77 -13.90
C GLU A 35 0.21 1.54 -13.04
N VAL A 36 -0.07 0.39 -13.66
CA VAL A 36 -0.20 -0.87 -12.92
C VAL A 36 1.11 -1.21 -12.23
N VAL A 37 2.24 -1.09 -12.92
CA VAL A 37 3.55 -1.37 -12.33
C VAL A 37 3.84 -0.42 -11.18
N ARG A 38 3.53 0.86 -11.35
CA ARG A 38 3.76 1.86 -10.31
C ARG A 38 2.94 1.54 -9.06
N LEU A 39 1.67 1.20 -9.23
CA LEU A 39 0.80 0.87 -8.09
C LEU A 39 1.27 -0.39 -7.38
N GLU A 40 1.70 -1.40 -8.13
CA GLU A 40 2.24 -2.61 -7.52
C GLU A 40 3.48 -2.32 -6.69
N ARG A 41 4.35 -1.44 -7.19
CA ARG A 41 5.56 -1.06 -6.45
C ARG A 41 5.21 -0.30 -5.18
N GLU A 42 4.27 0.63 -5.25
CA GLU A 42 3.83 1.36 -4.07
C GLU A 42 3.21 0.43 -3.03
N ILE A 43 2.43 -0.55 -3.47
CA ILE A 43 1.85 -1.54 -2.57
C ILE A 43 2.95 -2.32 -1.85
N GLN A 44 3.98 -2.74 -2.57
CA GLN A 44 5.10 -3.46 -1.96
C GLN A 44 5.82 -2.59 -0.94
N ASP A 45 6.01 -1.31 -1.23
CA ASP A 45 6.65 -0.38 -0.31
C ASP A 45 5.84 -0.22 0.97
N VAL A 46 4.53 -0.08 0.85
CA VAL A 46 3.67 0.06 2.02
C VAL A 46 3.63 -1.23 2.83
N GLU A 47 3.58 -2.37 2.16
CA GLU A 47 3.62 -3.67 2.85
C GLU A 47 4.93 -3.84 3.64
N ALA A 48 6.04 -3.40 3.06
CA ALA A 48 7.33 -3.45 3.75
C ALA A 48 7.32 -2.55 4.98
N GLN A 49 6.72 -1.37 4.89
CA GLN A 49 6.57 -0.47 6.03
C GLN A 49 5.73 -1.10 7.13
N ILE A 50 4.64 -1.75 6.76
CA ILE A 50 3.78 -2.42 7.73
C ILE A 50 4.55 -3.52 8.46
N ASP A 51 5.34 -4.30 7.73
CA ASP A 51 6.15 -5.35 8.33
C ASP A 51 7.14 -4.78 9.34
N LYS A 52 7.81 -3.68 8.99
CA LYS A 52 8.75 -3.02 9.89
C LYS A 52 8.05 -2.53 11.15
N LEU A 53 6.87 -1.95 11.00
CA LEU A 53 6.11 -1.43 12.14
C LEU A 53 5.67 -2.56 13.07
N LYS A 54 5.33 -3.71 12.50
CA LYS A 54 4.94 -4.87 13.31
C LYS A 54 6.12 -5.47 14.07
N GLN A 55 7.32 -5.37 13.52
CA GLN A 55 8.51 -5.95 14.14
C GLN A 55 9.11 -5.07 15.25
N SER A 56 8.79 -3.81 15.30
CA SER A 56 9.36 -2.89 16.29
C SER A 56 8.63 -2.89 17.64
#